data_398860280ec0a9119fff34400ff8afb8
#
_entry.id   398860280ec0a9119fff34400ff8afb8
#
_cell.length_a   1.000
_cell.length_b   1.000
_cell.length_c   1.000
_cell.angle_alpha   90.00
_cell.angle_beta   90.00
_cell.angle_gamma   90.00
#
_symmetry.space_group_name_H-M   'P 1'
#
loop_
_entity.id
_entity.type
_entity.pdbx_description
1 polymer ?
#
loop_
_entity_poly.entity_id
_entity_poly.type
_entity_poly.pdbx_seq_one_letter_code
_entity_poly.pdbx_strand_id
1 'polypeptide(L)'
;SSRVLKVDCLDLPAKVYIRRDVSLTPEQVKLYMQMKKLALAKLESGELATTASVLTQIMRLQQICCGHLQPDDGEIQTVKSNRLNELLDITEEFQGKAIIWATYTHDIQQVADALRDRFGPESVATYYGATPQDERQQIVEDFQDSDNPLRFFVGQPKTGGYGITLTAANTVIYYSNSYDLEIRLQSEDRAHRIGQSNKVTYIDLVSPGTIDEKILGALRSKIDIAGQVLGEDVQDWLR
;
A
#
# COMPACT_ATOMS: atom_id res chain seq x y z
N SER A 1 32.45 -11.18 0.53
CA SER A 1 31.71 -10.56 1.63
C SER A 1 30.54 -11.47 1.99
N SER A 2 30.57 -12.08 3.18
CA SER A 2 29.47 -12.89 3.68
C SER A 2 28.28 -11.97 4.03
N ARG A 3 27.18 -12.15 3.33
CA ARG A 3 25.90 -11.46 3.61
C ARG A 3 25.28 -12.19 4.81
N VAL A 4 25.39 -11.62 6.00
CA VAL A 4 24.72 -12.16 7.19
C VAL A 4 23.25 -11.78 7.10
N LEU A 5 22.34 -12.76 7.15
CA LEU A 5 20.91 -12.49 7.14
C LEU A 5 20.48 -11.89 8.49
N LYS A 6 19.56 -10.91 8.46
CA LYS A 6 19.00 -10.26 9.65
C LYS A 6 18.47 -11.27 10.70
N VAL A 7 17.93 -12.39 10.23
CA VAL A 7 17.38 -13.48 11.06
C VAL A 7 18.45 -14.17 11.91
N ASP A 8 19.70 -14.18 11.46
CA ASP A 8 20.80 -14.88 12.12
C ASP A 8 21.47 -14.07 13.24
N CYS A 9 21.14 -12.76 13.34
CA CYS A 9 21.83 -11.84 14.25
C CYS A 9 20.91 -11.05 15.20
N LEU A 10 19.59 -11.08 14.99
CA LEU A 10 18.64 -10.29 15.75
C LEU A 10 17.48 -11.17 16.20
N ASP A 11 17.26 -11.20 17.52
CA ASP A 11 16.07 -11.82 18.13
C ASP A 11 14.87 -10.88 17.93
N LEU A 12 14.32 -10.87 16.70
CA LEU A 12 13.16 -10.07 16.35
C LEU A 12 11.88 -10.92 16.43
N PRO A 13 10.77 -10.35 16.90
CA PRO A 13 9.48 -11.04 16.95
C PRO A 13 9.02 -11.55 15.58
N ALA A 14 8.12 -12.54 15.57
CA ALA A 14 7.58 -13.10 14.32
C ALA A 14 6.78 -12.07 13.52
N LYS A 15 6.88 -12.15 12.18
CA LYS A 15 5.99 -11.46 11.24
C LYS A 15 4.77 -12.35 10.96
N VAL A 16 3.58 -11.78 11.04
CA VAL A 16 2.31 -12.42 10.69
C VAL A 16 1.72 -11.73 9.48
N TYR A 17 1.31 -12.47 8.47
CA TYR A 17 0.72 -11.92 7.25
C TYR A 17 -0.74 -12.36 7.13
N ILE A 18 -1.64 -11.38 6.99
CA ILE A 18 -3.08 -11.57 6.84
C ILE A 18 -3.51 -10.94 5.52
N ARG A 19 -4.31 -11.64 4.75
CA ARG A 19 -5.01 -11.11 3.58
C ARG A 19 -6.46 -10.80 3.97
N ARG A 20 -6.93 -9.62 3.63
CA ARG A 20 -8.32 -9.18 3.78
C ARG A 20 -8.91 -8.92 2.40
N ASP A 21 -9.86 -9.73 2.02
CA ASP A 21 -10.50 -9.65 0.72
C ASP A 21 -11.57 -8.54 0.70
N VAL A 22 -11.46 -7.63 -0.26
CA VAL A 22 -12.39 -6.50 -0.46
C VAL A 22 -13.08 -6.66 -1.80
N SER A 23 -14.37 -6.97 -1.77
CA SER A 23 -15.16 -7.11 -3.00
C SER A 23 -15.33 -5.77 -3.70
N LEU A 24 -15.11 -5.75 -5.01
CA LEU A 24 -15.41 -4.60 -5.86
C LEU A 24 -16.92 -4.31 -5.88
N THR A 25 -17.29 -3.05 -5.91
CA THR A 25 -18.67 -2.64 -6.19
C THR A 25 -19.03 -2.91 -7.67
N PRO A 26 -20.32 -3.03 -8.04
CA PRO A 26 -20.73 -3.20 -9.44
C PRO A 26 -20.18 -2.12 -10.38
N GLU A 27 -20.06 -0.88 -9.87
CA GLU A 27 -19.47 0.23 -10.61
C GLU A 27 -17.97 0.02 -10.86
N GLN A 28 -17.22 -0.37 -9.83
CA GLN A 28 -15.81 -0.71 -9.98
C GLN A 28 -15.61 -1.88 -10.95
N VAL A 29 -16.41 -2.94 -10.86
CA VAL A 29 -16.34 -4.10 -11.77
C VAL A 29 -16.50 -3.65 -13.21
N LYS A 30 -17.52 -2.84 -13.51
CA LYS A 30 -17.76 -2.32 -14.86
C LYS A 30 -16.55 -1.53 -15.36
N LEU A 31 -16.07 -0.56 -14.57
CA LEU A 31 -14.94 0.30 -14.94
C LEU A 31 -13.64 -0.51 -15.10
N TYR A 32 -13.40 -1.44 -14.18
CA TYR A 32 -12.23 -2.32 -14.20
C TYR A 32 -12.19 -3.16 -15.48
N MET A 33 -13.31 -3.77 -15.85
CA MET A 33 -13.42 -4.60 -17.07
C MET A 33 -13.26 -3.77 -18.35
N GLN A 34 -13.79 -2.55 -18.39
CA GLN A 34 -13.60 -1.62 -19.52
C GLN A 34 -12.12 -1.23 -19.65
N MET A 35 -11.46 -0.85 -18.55
CA MET A 35 -10.05 -0.48 -18.55
C MET A 35 -9.16 -1.67 -18.95
N LYS A 36 -9.43 -2.85 -18.42
CA LYS A 36 -8.72 -4.08 -18.75
C LYS A 36 -8.83 -4.41 -20.24
N LYS A 37 -10.04 -4.34 -20.81
CA LYS A 37 -10.26 -4.59 -22.25
C LYS A 37 -9.52 -3.57 -23.12
N LEU A 38 -9.52 -2.30 -22.73
CA LEU A 38 -8.78 -1.24 -23.43
C LEU A 38 -7.28 -1.49 -23.38
N ALA A 39 -6.75 -1.85 -22.21
CA ALA A 39 -5.32 -2.16 -22.03
C ALA A 39 -4.89 -3.34 -22.91
N LEU A 40 -5.69 -4.42 -22.96
CA LEU A 40 -5.43 -5.58 -23.83
C LEU A 40 -5.46 -5.20 -25.30
N ALA A 41 -6.46 -4.42 -25.74
CA ALA A 41 -6.54 -3.97 -27.15
C ALA A 41 -5.31 -3.12 -27.55
N LYS A 42 -4.85 -2.21 -26.68
CA LYS A 42 -3.63 -1.43 -26.88
C LYS A 42 -2.36 -2.28 -26.93
N LEU A 43 -2.31 -3.35 -26.14
CA LEU A 43 -1.20 -4.27 -26.19
C LEU A 43 -1.19 -5.04 -27.52
N GLU A 44 -2.33 -5.53 -27.98
CA GLU A 44 -2.46 -6.26 -29.25
C GLU A 44 -2.17 -5.38 -30.49
N SER A 45 -2.52 -4.07 -30.43
CA SER A 45 -2.19 -3.11 -31.49
C SER A 45 -0.73 -2.67 -31.50
N GLY A 46 0.06 -3.02 -30.46
CA GLY A 46 1.44 -2.57 -30.30
C GLY A 46 1.60 -1.17 -29.72
N GLU A 47 0.51 -0.49 -29.32
CA GLU A 47 0.57 0.83 -28.66
C GLU A 47 1.25 0.76 -27.29
N LEU A 48 1.16 -0.38 -26.58
CA LEU A 48 1.85 -0.64 -25.33
C LEU A 48 3.19 -1.34 -25.58
N ALA A 49 4.11 -0.65 -26.27
CA ALA A 49 5.39 -1.21 -26.67
C ALA A 49 6.49 -1.13 -25.59
N THR A 50 6.23 -0.47 -24.46
CA THR A 50 7.22 -0.28 -23.40
C THR A 50 6.73 -0.80 -22.05
N THR A 51 7.65 -1.24 -21.20
CA THR A 51 7.36 -1.62 -19.82
C THR A 51 6.66 -0.49 -19.06
N ALA A 52 7.08 0.75 -19.25
CA ALA A 52 6.48 1.92 -18.60
C ALA A 52 4.99 2.08 -18.94
N SER A 53 4.61 1.87 -20.22
CA SER A 53 3.21 1.96 -20.64
C SER A 53 2.33 0.86 -20.05
N VAL A 54 2.89 -0.35 -19.90
CA VAL A 54 2.18 -1.47 -19.24
C VAL A 54 2.01 -1.22 -17.75
N LEU A 55 3.07 -0.77 -17.05
CA LEU A 55 2.99 -0.43 -15.63
C LEU A 55 1.95 0.67 -15.38
N THR A 56 1.81 1.63 -16.28
CA THR A 56 0.76 2.66 -16.20
C THR A 56 -0.64 2.02 -16.23
N GLN A 57 -0.88 1.02 -17.08
CA GLN A 57 -2.19 0.34 -17.11
C GLN A 57 -2.43 -0.46 -15.81
N ILE A 58 -1.40 -1.15 -15.29
CA ILE A 58 -1.46 -1.85 -14.00
C ILE A 58 -1.84 -0.87 -12.88
N MET A 59 -1.19 0.29 -12.83
CA MET A 59 -1.50 1.33 -11.83
C MET A 59 -2.94 1.83 -11.94
N ARG A 60 -3.48 2.04 -13.15
CA ARG A 60 -4.87 2.47 -13.36
C ARG A 60 -5.87 1.42 -12.91
N LEU A 61 -5.62 0.13 -13.21
CA LEU A 61 -6.43 -0.96 -12.72
C LEU A 61 -6.43 -1.02 -11.19
N GLN A 62 -5.28 -0.79 -10.56
CA GLN A 62 -5.18 -0.73 -9.10
C GLN A 62 -5.89 0.48 -8.50
N GLN A 63 -5.80 1.66 -9.12
CA GLN A 63 -6.56 2.85 -8.70
C GLN A 63 -8.06 2.57 -8.67
N ILE A 64 -8.59 1.87 -9.67
CA ILE A 64 -10.00 1.48 -9.69
C ILE A 64 -10.34 0.57 -8.49
N CYS A 65 -9.46 -0.37 -8.14
CA CYS A 65 -9.63 -1.20 -6.94
C CYS A 65 -9.63 -0.37 -5.65
N CYS A 66 -8.88 0.74 -5.61
CA CYS A 66 -8.84 1.68 -4.48
C CYS A 66 -10.04 2.63 -4.42
N GLY A 67 -10.83 2.76 -5.49
CA GLY A 67 -12.01 3.62 -5.52
C GLY A 67 -11.78 4.98 -6.19
N HIS A 68 -10.77 5.09 -7.04
CA HIS A 68 -10.54 6.28 -7.84
C HIS A 68 -9.91 5.92 -9.20
N LEU A 69 -9.88 6.87 -10.11
CA LEU A 69 -9.13 6.81 -11.36
C LEU A 69 -8.57 8.20 -11.64
N GLN A 70 -7.29 8.28 -11.89
CA GLN A 70 -6.63 9.50 -12.32
C GLN A 70 -6.31 9.40 -13.81
N PRO A 71 -7.04 10.11 -14.70
CA PRO A 71 -6.71 10.21 -16.11
C PRO A 71 -5.38 10.92 -16.33
N ASP A 72 -4.78 10.79 -17.55
CA ASP A 72 -3.53 11.49 -17.88
C ASP A 72 -3.75 13.02 -17.91
N ASP A 73 -4.89 13.44 -18.44
CA ASP A 73 -5.29 14.84 -18.58
C ASP A 73 -6.65 15.05 -17.92
N GLY A 74 -6.70 15.22 -16.61
CA GLY A 74 -7.97 15.46 -15.95
C GLY A 74 -7.94 15.33 -14.43
N GLU A 75 -9.07 15.67 -13.83
CA GLU A 75 -9.30 15.57 -12.40
C GLU A 75 -9.49 14.09 -11.99
N ILE A 76 -9.15 13.79 -10.75
CA ILE A 76 -9.37 12.46 -10.15
C ILE A 76 -10.88 12.19 -10.12
N GLN A 77 -11.27 11.06 -10.70
CA GLN A 77 -12.64 10.55 -10.65
C GLN A 77 -12.76 9.59 -9.46
N THR A 78 -13.60 9.90 -8.50
CA THR A 78 -13.91 9.02 -7.37
C THR A 78 -14.96 7.99 -7.78
N VAL A 79 -14.73 6.74 -7.41
CA VAL A 79 -15.61 5.60 -7.64
C VAL A 79 -15.97 4.98 -6.29
N LYS A 80 -17.26 4.71 -6.06
CA LYS A 80 -17.67 4.08 -4.79
C LYS A 80 -16.93 2.77 -4.58
N SER A 81 -16.28 2.62 -3.40
CA SER A 81 -15.48 1.45 -3.05
C SER A 81 -15.80 0.96 -1.63
N ASN A 82 -15.69 -0.34 -1.41
CA ASN A 82 -15.82 -0.95 -0.08
C ASN A 82 -14.49 -0.89 0.72
N ARG A 83 -13.38 -0.51 0.09
CA ARG A 83 -12.03 -0.62 0.67
C ARG A 83 -11.83 0.26 1.90
N LEU A 84 -12.36 1.47 1.86
CA LEU A 84 -12.27 2.39 3.00
C LEU A 84 -13.08 1.88 4.21
N ASN A 85 -14.27 1.33 3.97
CA ASN A 85 -15.09 0.75 5.05
C ASN A 85 -14.37 -0.46 5.66
N GLU A 86 -13.81 -1.36 4.85
CA GLU A 86 -13.03 -2.50 5.33
C GLU A 86 -11.82 -2.05 6.17
N LEU A 87 -11.11 -0.98 5.74
CA LEU A 87 -10.04 -0.41 6.54
C LEU A 87 -10.54 0.06 7.91
N LEU A 88 -11.64 0.80 7.95
CA LEU A 88 -12.22 1.31 9.20
C LEU A 88 -12.63 0.16 10.12
N ASP A 89 -13.25 -0.90 9.57
CA ASP A 89 -13.62 -2.09 10.34
C ASP A 89 -12.38 -2.77 10.95
N ILE A 90 -11.30 -2.92 10.15
CA ILE A 90 -10.03 -3.47 10.66
C ILE A 90 -9.46 -2.61 11.79
N THR A 91 -9.57 -1.27 11.73
CA THR A 91 -9.02 -0.40 12.79
C THR A 91 -9.75 -0.52 14.12
N GLU A 92 -10.91 -1.15 14.15
CA GLU A 92 -11.66 -1.49 15.37
C GLU A 92 -11.27 -2.85 15.94
N GLU A 93 -10.70 -3.74 15.14
CA GLU A 93 -10.33 -5.10 15.55
C GLU A 93 -9.08 -5.14 16.47
N PHE A 94 -8.29 -4.08 16.53
CA PHE A 94 -7.07 -4.03 17.34
C PHE A 94 -6.98 -2.78 18.21
N GLN A 95 -6.14 -2.87 19.24
CA GLN A 95 -5.76 -1.75 20.09
C GLN A 95 -4.33 -1.29 19.77
N GLY A 96 -4.01 -0.03 20.12
CA GLY A 96 -2.67 0.53 19.93
C GLY A 96 -2.48 1.21 18.58
N LYS A 97 -1.21 1.43 18.23
CA LYS A 97 -0.80 2.21 17.06
C LYS A 97 -0.70 1.34 15.81
N ALA A 98 -1.04 1.93 14.66
CA ALA A 98 -0.95 1.26 13.37
C ALA A 98 -0.32 2.15 12.29
N ILE A 99 0.39 1.51 11.37
CA ILE A 99 0.88 2.12 10.15
C ILE A 99 -0.07 1.73 9.02
N ILE A 100 -0.49 2.69 8.21
CA ILE A 100 -1.31 2.46 7.02
C ILE A 100 -0.54 2.96 5.81
N TRP A 101 -0.16 2.03 4.95
CA TRP A 101 0.55 2.33 3.72
C TRP A 101 -0.42 2.41 2.55
N ALA A 102 -0.38 3.52 1.82
CA ALA A 102 -1.11 3.71 0.58
C ALA A 102 -0.19 4.26 -0.52
N THR A 103 -0.35 3.76 -1.73
CA THR A 103 0.51 4.10 -2.88
C THR A 103 0.17 5.46 -3.46
N TYR A 104 -1.11 5.84 -3.44
CA TYR A 104 -1.62 7.06 -4.09
C TYR A 104 -1.91 8.16 -3.06
N THR A 105 -1.56 9.41 -3.41
CA THR A 105 -1.81 10.58 -2.56
C THR A 105 -3.31 10.76 -2.24
N HIS A 106 -4.17 10.52 -3.23
CA HIS A 106 -5.62 10.56 -3.04
C HIS A 106 -6.09 9.61 -1.92
N ASP A 107 -5.58 8.37 -1.93
CA ASP A 107 -5.92 7.38 -0.91
C ASP A 107 -5.42 7.79 0.47
N ILE A 108 -4.21 8.36 0.56
CA ILE A 108 -3.64 8.85 1.85
C ILE A 108 -4.56 9.90 2.45
N GLN A 109 -5.02 10.87 1.66
CA GLN A 109 -5.91 11.94 2.12
C GLN A 109 -7.26 11.37 2.55
N GLN A 110 -7.89 10.55 1.70
CA GLN A 110 -9.19 9.95 1.99
C GLN A 110 -9.16 9.08 3.26
N VAL A 111 -8.12 8.26 3.41
CA VAL A 111 -7.93 7.41 4.61
C VAL A 111 -7.71 8.27 5.84
N ALA A 112 -6.84 9.29 5.76
CA ALA A 112 -6.55 10.16 6.88
C ALA A 112 -7.80 10.92 7.34
N ASP A 113 -8.59 11.44 6.43
CA ASP A 113 -9.81 12.19 6.75
C ASP A 113 -10.86 11.26 7.40
N ALA A 114 -11.09 10.07 6.87
CA ALA A 114 -12.01 9.12 7.45
C ALA A 114 -11.60 8.65 8.85
N LEU A 115 -10.31 8.49 9.11
CA LEU A 115 -9.80 8.14 10.43
C LEU A 115 -9.91 9.31 11.41
N ARG A 116 -9.65 10.55 10.98
CA ARG A 116 -9.85 11.75 11.81
C ARG A 116 -11.30 11.95 12.20
N ASP A 117 -12.22 11.73 11.26
CA ASP A 117 -13.65 11.81 11.52
C ASP A 117 -14.10 10.79 12.57
N ARG A 118 -13.48 9.60 12.60
CA ARG A 118 -13.88 8.53 13.50
C ARG A 118 -13.16 8.54 14.84
N PHE A 119 -11.89 8.93 14.89
CA PHE A 119 -11.03 8.80 16.07
C PHE A 119 -10.51 10.14 16.61
N GLY A 120 -10.85 11.26 15.97
CA GLY A 120 -10.39 12.60 16.33
C GLY A 120 -9.20 13.07 15.49
N PRO A 121 -9.06 14.39 15.30
CA PRO A 121 -8.04 14.98 14.41
C PRO A 121 -6.60 14.69 14.87
N GLU A 122 -6.36 14.59 16.17
CA GLU A 122 -5.05 14.32 16.76
C GLU A 122 -4.60 12.85 16.60
N SER A 123 -5.52 11.96 16.24
CA SER A 123 -5.24 10.53 16.13
C SER A 123 -4.46 10.15 14.86
N VAL A 124 -4.33 11.05 13.87
CA VAL A 124 -3.80 10.73 12.54
C VAL A 124 -2.76 11.72 12.07
N ALA A 125 -1.60 11.23 11.72
CA ALA A 125 -0.61 11.98 10.95
C ALA A 125 -0.43 11.39 9.54
N THR A 126 -0.18 12.28 8.57
CA THR A 126 0.12 11.89 7.19
C THR A 126 1.61 12.07 6.90
N TYR A 127 2.20 11.09 6.15
CA TYR A 127 3.62 11.12 5.82
C TYR A 127 3.84 10.71 4.35
N TYR A 128 3.94 11.71 3.48
CA TYR A 128 4.11 11.54 2.03
C TYR A 128 4.86 12.71 1.40
N GLY A 129 4.92 12.81 0.08
CA GLY A 129 5.72 13.82 -0.62
C GLY A 129 5.42 15.27 -0.24
N ALA A 130 4.15 15.59 0.05
CA ALA A 130 3.73 16.95 0.43
C ALA A 130 3.92 17.27 1.92
N THR A 131 4.26 16.28 2.77
CA THR A 131 4.54 16.53 4.19
C THR A 131 5.79 17.40 4.33
N PRO A 132 5.71 18.58 4.99
CA PRO A 132 6.84 19.48 5.18
C PRO A 132 8.03 18.78 5.84
N GLN A 133 9.24 19.14 5.41
CA GLN A 133 10.47 18.48 5.87
C GLN A 133 10.72 18.68 7.37
N ASP A 134 10.37 19.84 7.88
CA ASP A 134 10.50 20.23 9.28
C ASP A 134 9.50 19.52 10.21
N GLU A 135 8.34 19.11 9.69
CA GLU A 135 7.34 18.37 10.47
C GLU A 135 7.65 16.87 10.56
N ARG A 136 8.43 16.32 9.60
CA ARG A 136 8.63 14.88 9.46
C ARG A 136 9.24 14.21 10.68
N GLN A 137 10.21 14.88 11.32
CA GLN A 137 10.84 14.34 12.50
C GLN A 137 9.86 14.32 13.68
N GLN A 138 9.13 15.41 13.89
CA GLN A 138 8.15 15.52 14.97
C GLN A 138 7.04 14.46 14.83
N ILE A 139 6.53 14.22 13.63
CA ILE A 139 5.53 13.17 13.38
C ILE A 139 6.05 11.79 13.82
N VAL A 140 7.32 11.48 13.54
CA VAL A 140 7.91 10.21 13.95
C VAL A 140 8.07 10.13 15.47
N GLU A 141 8.53 11.20 16.11
CA GLU A 141 8.68 11.28 17.57
C GLU A 141 7.32 11.14 18.28
N ASP A 142 6.30 11.87 17.84
CA ASP A 142 4.94 11.79 18.36
C ASP A 142 4.33 10.39 18.18
N PHE A 143 4.60 9.76 17.04
CA PHE A 143 4.12 8.39 16.80
C PHE A 143 4.82 7.36 17.70
N GLN A 144 6.09 7.56 18.02
CA GLN A 144 6.85 6.65 18.90
C GLN A 144 6.51 6.85 20.38
N ASP A 145 6.00 8.02 20.77
CA ASP A 145 5.56 8.30 22.15
C ASP A 145 4.26 7.57 22.46
N SER A 146 4.28 6.67 23.47
CA SER A 146 3.12 5.89 23.91
C SER A 146 1.98 6.74 24.48
N ASP A 147 2.30 7.90 25.05
CA ASP A 147 1.35 8.78 25.70
C ASP A 147 0.72 9.79 24.71
N ASN A 148 1.30 9.94 23.52
CA ASN A 148 0.78 10.79 22.47
C ASN A 148 -0.49 10.18 21.83
N PRO A 149 -1.59 10.94 21.63
CA PRO A 149 -2.83 10.47 21.04
C PRO A 149 -2.71 10.01 19.58
N LEU A 150 -1.60 10.30 18.91
CA LEU A 150 -1.33 9.88 17.54
C LEU A 150 -1.31 8.35 17.45
N ARG A 151 -2.38 7.79 16.87
CA ARG A 151 -2.60 6.35 16.74
C ARG A 151 -2.29 5.82 15.35
N PHE A 152 -2.57 6.61 14.32
CA PHE A 152 -2.46 6.18 12.93
C PHE A 152 -1.42 6.99 12.17
N PHE A 153 -0.41 6.30 11.66
CA PHE A 153 0.58 6.83 10.74
C PHE A 153 0.17 6.44 9.32
N VAL A 154 -0.38 7.38 8.55
CA VAL A 154 -0.85 7.15 7.18
C VAL A 154 0.18 7.70 6.20
N GLY A 155 0.81 6.84 5.42
CA GLY A 155 1.92 7.28 4.59
C GLY A 155 2.09 6.56 3.27
N GLN A 156 3.01 7.12 2.48
CA GLN A 156 3.44 6.50 1.23
C GLN A 156 4.69 5.65 1.50
N PRO A 157 4.69 4.35 1.14
CA PRO A 157 5.83 3.47 1.42
C PRO A 157 7.16 4.00 0.88
N LYS A 158 7.14 4.61 -0.31
CA LYS A 158 8.33 5.19 -0.95
C LYS A 158 8.92 6.35 -0.14
N THR A 159 8.08 7.23 0.41
CA THR A 159 8.53 8.38 1.22
C THR A 159 8.99 7.94 2.60
N GLY A 160 8.29 6.98 3.23
CA GLY A 160 8.68 6.36 4.51
C GLY A 160 9.92 5.47 4.41
N GLY A 161 10.45 5.23 3.20
CA GLY A 161 11.60 4.39 2.95
C GLY A 161 12.94 4.92 3.51
N TYR A 162 13.06 6.19 3.85
CA TYR A 162 14.32 6.80 4.29
C TYR A 162 14.48 6.80 5.82
N GLY A 163 14.87 5.65 6.38
CA GLY A 163 15.50 5.57 7.71
C GLY A 163 14.61 5.77 8.94
N ILE A 164 13.29 6.05 8.80
CA ILE A 164 12.39 6.25 9.94
C ILE A 164 12.16 4.94 10.71
N THR A 165 11.95 5.05 12.01
CA THR A 165 11.63 3.93 12.90
C THR A 165 10.22 4.10 13.43
N LEU A 166 9.37 3.09 13.29
CA LEU A 166 7.96 3.11 13.66
C LEU A 166 7.58 1.87 14.50
N THR A 167 8.46 1.52 15.44
CA THR A 167 8.33 0.31 16.28
C THR A 167 7.24 0.41 17.35
N ALA A 168 6.67 1.59 17.57
CA ALA A 168 5.47 1.75 18.41
C ALA A 168 4.25 1.03 17.83
N ALA A 169 4.23 0.79 16.50
CA ALA A 169 3.19 0.01 15.85
C ALA A 169 3.55 -1.46 15.77
N ASN A 170 2.59 -2.32 16.05
CA ASN A 170 2.65 -3.75 15.80
C ASN A 170 1.63 -4.21 14.74
N THR A 171 0.86 -3.29 14.18
CA THR A 171 -0.07 -3.51 13.08
C THR A 171 0.30 -2.62 11.90
N VAL A 172 0.45 -3.22 10.73
CA VAL A 172 0.76 -2.53 9.47
C VAL A 172 -0.27 -2.94 8.43
N ILE A 173 -1.01 -1.96 7.90
CA ILE A 173 -2.07 -2.20 6.92
C ILE A 173 -1.61 -1.64 5.58
N TYR A 174 -1.64 -2.47 4.56
CA TYR A 174 -1.44 -2.05 3.17
C TYR A 174 -2.81 -1.82 2.52
N TYR A 175 -3.21 -0.55 2.49
CA TYR A 175 -4.41 -0.11 1.77
C TYR A 175 -4.26 -0.36 0.27
N SER A 176 -3.07 -0.09 -0.27
CA SER A 176 -2.64 -0.49 -1.60
C SER A 176 -1.16 -0.86 -1.60
N ASN A 177 -0.79 -1.90 -2.32
CA ASN A 177 0.58 -2.34 -2.43
C ASN A 177 1.30 -1.64 -3.60
N SER A 178 2.53 -1.22 -3.38
CA SER A 178 3.43 -0.92 -4.48
C SER A 178 3.79 -2.22 -5.21
N TYR A 179 3.95 -2.16 -6.52
CA TYR A 179 4.50 -3.27 -7.31
C TYR A 179 6.02 -3.41 -7.16
N ASP A 180 6.67 -2.51 -6.45
CA ASP A 180 8.11 -2.52 -6.17
C ASP A 180 8.40 -3.32 -4.89
N LEU A 181 9.06 -4.47 -5.06
CA LEU A 181 9.41 -5.37 -3.96
C LEU A 181 10.35 -4.71 -2.94
N GLU A 182 11.29 -3.89 -3.39
CA GLU A 182 12.24 -3.24 -2.48
C GLU A 182 11.52 -2.24 -1.57
N ILE A 183 10.61 -1.44 -2.13
CA ILE A 183 9.75 -0.51 -1.36
C ILE A 183 8.91 -1.29 -0.35
N ARG A 184 8.33 -2.44 -0.73
CA ARG A 184 7.57 -3.30 0.18
C ARG A 184 8.42 -3.77 1.36
N LEU A 185 9.59 -4.34 1.09
CA LEU A 185 10.50 -4.84 2.12
C LEU A 185 10.99 -3.73 3.04
N GLN A 186 11.35 -2.58 2.47
CA GLN A 186 11.77 -1.41 3.26
C GLN A 186 10.64 -0.90 4.16
N SER A 187 9.40 -0.86 3.68
CA SER A 187 8.25 -0.41 4.49
C SER A 187 7.90 -1.38 5.62
N GLU A 188 8.06 -2.69 5.43
CA GLU A 188 7.92 -3.67 6.49
C GLU A 188 8.98 -3.48 7.59
N ASP A 189 10.20 -3.17 7.21
CA ASP A 189 11.32 -2.95 8.12
C ASP A 189 11.19 -1.68 8.98
N ARG A 190 10.17 -0.83 8.77
CA ARG A 190 9.88 0.33 9.64
C ARG A 190 9.29 -0.10 10.98
N ALA A 191 8.41 -1.08 10.99
CA ALA A 191 7.81 -1.64 12.20
C ALA A 191 8.62 -2.81 12.75
N HIS A 192 9.19 -3.66 11.87
CA HIS A 192 9.95 -4.85 12.24
C HIS A 192 11.45 -4.55 12.30
N ARG A 193 11.87 -3.91 13.37
CA ARG A 193 13.24 -3.43 13.58
C ARG A 193 13.67 -3.61 15.04
N ILE A 194 14.95 -3.42 15.34
CA ILE A 194 15.49 -3.36 16.71
C ILE A 194 14.64 -2.38 17.54
N GLY A 195 14.18 -2.84 18.70
CA GLY A 195 13.25 -2.12 19.58
C GLY A 195 11.80 -2.60 19.48
N GLN A 196 11.47 -3.45 18.49
CA GLN A 196 10.15 -4.11 18.44
C GLN A 196 10.13 -5.31 19.38
N SER A 197 9.21 -5.30 20.33
CA SER A 197 9.02 -6.39 21.31
C SER A 197 7.81 -7.27 21.01
N ASN A 198 6.92 -6.82 20.13
CA ASN A 198 5.68 -7.51 19.80
C ASN A 198 5.72 -8.14 18.41
N LYS A 199 4.92 -9.18 18.19
CA LYS A 199 4.67 -9.72 16.84
C LYS A 199 4.11 -8.60 15.97
N VAL A 200 4.64 -8.46 14.75
CA VAL A 200 4.14 -7.48 13.79
C VAL A 200 3.19 -8.15 12.82
N THR A 201 1.96 -7.67 12.79
CA THR A 201 0.91 -8.14 11.88
C THR A 201 0.83 -7.24 10.66
N TYR A 202 1.01 -7.82 9.48
CA TYR A 202 0.87 -7.16 8.18
C TYR A 202 -0.45 -7.59 7.54
N ILE A 203 -1.32 -6.62 7.28
CA ILE A 203 -2.65 -6.85 6.70
C ILE A 203 -2.68 -6.26 5.30
N ASP A 204 -2.87 -7.10 4.29
CA ASP A 204 -3.00 -6.68 2.89
C ASP A 204 -4.46 -6.62 2.48
N LEU A 205 -4.98 -5.44 2.09
CA LEU A 205 -6.29 -5.31 1.46
C LEU A 205 -6.19 -5.69 -0.01
N VAL A 206 -6.99 -6.63 -0.46
CA VAL A 206 -6.91 -7.22 -1.81
C VAL A 206 -8.29 -7.34 -2.41
N SER A 207 -8.47 -6.88 -3.64
CA SER A 207 -9.67 -7.17 -4.41
C SER A 207 -9.48 -8.47 -5.18
N PRO A 208 -10.23 -9.56 -4.85
CA PRO A 208 -10.07 -10.85 -5.50
C PRO A 208 -10.32 -10.79 -7.02
N GLY A 209 -9.56 -11.58 -7.79
CA GLY A 209 -9.69 -11.65 -9.25
C GLY A 209 -9.20 -10.40 -9.99
N THR A 210 -8.43 -9.54 -9.33
CA THR A 210 -7.91 -8.29 -9.90
C THR A 210 -6.39 -8.24 -9.90
N ILE A 211 -5.86 -7.12 -10.39
CA ILE A 211 -4.42 -6.84 -10.36
C ILE A 211 -3.83 -6.83 -8.95
N ASP A 212 -4.61 -6.48 -7.91
CA ASP A 212 -4.17 -6.51 -6.52
C ASP A 212 -3.67 -7.90 -6.11
N GLU A 213 -4.42 -8.94 -6.52
CA GLU A 213 -4.07 -10.33 -6.21
C GLU A 213 -2.76 -10.75 -6.88
N LYS A 214 -2.55 -10.32 -8.14
CA LYS A 214 -1.32 -10.57 -8.88
C LYS A 214 -0.13 -9.86 -8.26
N ILE A 215 -0.28 -8.57 -7.90
CA ILE A 215 0.75 -7.79 -7.21
C ILE A 215 1.13 -8.46 -5.89
N LEU A 216 0.15 -8.81 -5.06
CA LEU A 216 0.43 -9.46 -3.77
C LEU A 216 1.09 -10.83 -3.96
N GLY A 217 0.65 -11.61 -4.94
CA GLY A 217 1.26 -12.90 -5.29
C GLY A 217 2.74 -12.77 -5.64
N ALA A 218 3.09 -11.82 -6.49
CA ALA A 218 4.47 -11.53 -6.87
C ALA A 218 5.31 -11.06 -5.67
N LEU A 219 4.80 -10.12 -4.86
CA LEU A 219 5.49 -9.65 -3.66
C LEU A 219 5.76 -10.78 -2.66
N ARG A 220 4.79 -11.66 -2.41
CA ARG A 220 4.95 -12.82 -1.52
C ARG A 220 5.92 -13.85 -2.05
N SER A 221 5.98 -14.03 -3.37
CA SER A 221 6.97 -14.89 -4.03
C SER A 221 8.36 -14.24 -4.10
N LYS A 222 8.52 -13.01 -3.61
CA LYS A 222 9.75 -12.20 -3.70
C LYS A 222 10.23 -11.99 -5.12
N ILE A 223 9.29 -11.84 -6.04
CA ILE A 223 9.55 -11.63 -7.45
C ILE A 223 9.50 -10.13 -7.73
N ASP A 224 10.49 -9.62 -8.44
CA ASP A 224 10.50 -8.25 -8.94
C ASP A 224 9.55 -8.14 -10.14
N ILE A 225 8.41 -7.48 -9.93
CA ILE A 225 7.38 -7.31 -10.96
C ILE A 225 7.94 -6.54 -12.18
N ALA A 226 8.78 -5.53 -11.95
CA ALA A 226 9.37 -4.78 -13.06
C ALA A 226 10.30 -5.67 -13.91
N GLY A 227 11.05 -6.57 -13.28
CA GLY A 227 11.89 -7.56 -13.99
C GLY A 227 11.05 -8.62 -14.71
N GLN A 228 9.95 -9.07 -14.12
CA GLN A 228 9.03 -10.03 -14.75
C GLN A 228 8.31 -9.46 -15.98
N VAL A 229 7.82 -8.23 -15.91
CA VAL A 229 7.16 -7.57 -17.06
C VAL A 229 8.12 -7.41 -18.25
N LEU A 230 9.44 -7.42 -18.01
CA LEU A 230 10.45 -7.43 -19.07
C LEU A 230 10.74 -8.83 -19.64
N GLY A 231 10.51 -9.89 -18.89
CA GLY A 231 10.90 -11.28 -19.23
C GLY A 231 9.76 -12.23 -19.54
N GLU A 232 8.55 -11.95 -19.08
CA GLU A 232 7.37 -12.80 -19.27
C GLU A 232 6.33 -12.14 -20.19
N ASP A 233 5.38 -12.95 -20.66
CA ASP A 233 4.30 -12.48 -21.50
C ASP A 233 3.48 -11.40 -20.74
N VAL A 234 3.71 -10.14 -21.11
CA VAL A 234 3.02 -8.95 -20.56
C VAL A 234 1.51 -9.13 -20.54
N GLN A 235 0.97 -9.96 -21.47
CA GLN A 235 -0.44 -10.29 -21.54
C GLN A 235 -0.93 -10.99 -20.27
N ASP A 236 -0.09 -11.78 -19.60
CA ASP A 236 -0.48 -12.51 -18.39
C ASP A 236 -0.74 -11.59 -17.19
N TRP A 237 -0.12 -10.42 -17.16
CA TRP A 237 -0.39 -9.40 -16.14
C TRP A 237 -1.71 -8.67 -16.35
N LEU A 238 -2.14 -8.52 -17.60
CA LEU A 238 -3.40 -7.85 -17.95
C LEU A 238 -4.58 -8.83 -18.10
N ARG A 239 -4.32 -10.13 -18.23
CA ARG A 239 -5.35 -11.17 -18.22
C ARG A 239 -5.82 -11.52 -16.83
#